data_7485271ce1cbfeeb1584c204f5d31cb7
#
_entry.id   7485271ce1cbfeeb1584c204f5d31cb7
#
_cell.length_a   1.000
_cell.length_b   1.000
_cell.length_c   1.000
_cell.angle_alpha   90.00
_cell.angle_beta   90.00
_cell.angle_gamma   90.00
#
_symmetry.space_group_name_H-M   'P 1'
#
loop_
_entity.id
_entity.type
_entity.pdbx_description
1 polymer ?
#
loop_
_entity_poly.entity_id
_entity_poly.type
_entity_poly.pdbx_seq_one_letter_code
_entity_poly.pdbx_strand_id
1 'polypeptide(L)'
;MSNGNGRIKFPINEPAEGRKKSQIEEYIDFYNGAGVQHMALATDNIIETVSALQQRGVEFLTVPASYYETVLDRVGEIDEDLQPLKELGILIDRDDEGYLLQILSLIHI
;
A
#
# COMPACT_ATOMS: atom_id res chain seq x y z
N MET A 1 15.03 8.42 8.08
CA MET A 1 16.34 8.51 7.39
C MET A 1 16.15 8.67 5.89
N SER A 2 16.96 9.45 5.23
CA SER A 2 16.88 9.63 3.78
C SER A 2 18.27 9.86 3.17
N ASN A 3 18.34 9.79 1.83
CA ASN A 3 19.57 10.06 1.08
C ASN A 3 19.81 11.55 0.76
N GLY A 4 19.09 12.47 1.42
CA GLY A 4 19.24 13.91 1.27
C GLY A 4 18.30 14.56 0.24
N ASN A 5 17.92 13.87 -0.85
CA ASN A 5 16.97 14.38 -1.84
C ASN A 5 15.56 13.79 -1.71
N GLY A 6 15.35 12.94 -0.70
CA GLY A 6 14.06 12.34 -0.40
C GLY A 6 13.60 11.21 -1.34
N ARG A 7 14.44 10.76 -2.26
CA ARG A 7 14.11 9.64 -3.15
C ARG A 7 14.16 8.29 -2.46
N ILE A 8 15.10 8.15 -1.52
CA ILE A 8 15.24 6.94 -0.70
C ILE A 8 14.98 7.35 0.75
N LYS A 9 13.98 6.75 1.38
CA LYS A 9 13.56 7.05 2.75
C LYS A 9 13.37 5.77 3.53
N PHE A 10 13.84 5.76 4.77
CA PHE A 10 13.64 4.67 5.72
C PHE A 10 12.95 5.22 6.98
N PRO A 11 11.61 5.18 7.04
CA PRO A 11 10.89 5.53 8.26
C PRO A 11 11.19 4.51 9.36
N ILE A 12 11.43 5.02 10.57
CA ILE A 12 11.59 4.20 11.78
C ILE A 12 10.37 4.45 12.64
N ASN A 13 9.63 3.39 12.90
CA ASN A 13 8.38 3.46 13.64
C ASN A 13 8.49 2.69 14.95
N GLU A 14 7.84 3.21 15.99
CA GLU A 14 7.64 2.50 17.24
C GLU A 14 6.16 2.51 17.60
N PRO A 15 5.64 1.47 18.29
CA PRO A 15 4.25 1.45 18.69
C PRO A 15 3.98 2.50 19.77
N ALA A 16 2.90 3.26 19.62
CA ALA A 16 2.41 4.15 20.65
C ALA A 16 1.48 3.40 21.61
N GLU A 17 1.50 3.80 22.89
CA GLU A 17 0.52 3.30 23.84
C GLU A 17 -0.88 3.75 23.46
N GLY A 18 -1.83 2.81 23.44
CA GLY A 18 -3.20 3.08 23.06
C GLY A 18 -4.15 1.96 23.45
N ARG A 19 -5.44 2.22 23.27
CA ARG A 19 -6.49 1.24 23.62
C ARG A 19 -6.55 0.04 22.66
N LYS A 20 -6.08 0.24 21.43
CA LYS A 20 -6.01 -0.82 20.41
C LYS A 20 -4.55 -1.10 20.07
N LYS A 21 -4.25 -2.37 19.89
CA LYS A 21 -2.98 -2.82 19.39
C LYS A 21 -2.75 -2.29 17.98
N SER A 22 -1.64 -1.56 17.76
CA SER A 22 -1.28 -1.05 16.44
C SER A 22 -0.72 -2.17 15.55
N GLN A 23 -0.70 -1.94 14.24
CA GLN A 23 -0.06 -2.86 13.29
C GLN A 23 1.45 -3.03 13.55
N ILE A 24 2.10 -1.98 14.06
CA ILE A 24 3.52 -2.03 14.42
C ILE A 24 3.73 -2.94 15.63
N GLU A 25 2.87 -2.84 16.63
CA GLU A 25 2.90 -3.70 17.81
C GLU A 25 2.62 -5.17 17.44
N GLU A 26 1.65 -5.43 16.58
CA GLU A 26 1.38 -6.77 16.06
C GLU A 26 2.58 -7.36 15.33
N TYR A 27 3.29 -6.54 14.54
CA TYR A 27 4.50 -6.98 13.85
C TYR A 27 5.61 -7.36 14.84
N ILE A 28 5.86 -6.52 15.85
CA ILE A 28 6.90 -6.77 16.87
C ILE A 28 6.61 -8.06 17.64
N ASP A 29 5.35 -8.29 18.00
CA ASP A 29 4.94 -9.49 18.72
C ASP A 29 5.09 -10.74 17.86
N PHE A 30 4.67 -10.69 16.60
CA PHE A 30 4.76 -11.82 15.67
C PHE A 30 6.22 -12.15 15.32
N TYR A 31 7.03 -11.14 15.06
CA TYR A 31 8.42 -11.29 14.64
C TYR A 31 9.40 -11.49 15.82
N ASN A 32 8.96 -11.26 17.06
CA ASN A 32 9.77 -11.27 18.28
C ASN A 32 10.85 -10.21 18.31
N GLY A 33 10.60 -9.04 17.76
CA GLY A 33 11.52 -7.93 17.77
C GLY A 33 11.38 -6.99 16.59
N ALA A 34 12.30 -6.06 16.49
CA ALA A 34 12.35 -5.08 15.41
C ALA A 34 12.80 -5.72 14.09
N GLY A 35 12.33 -5.16 12.99
CA GLY A 35 12.70 -5.61 11.67
C GLY A 35 12.07 -4.74 10.59
N VAL A 36 12.17 -5.16 9.34
CA VAL A 36 11.55 -4.49 8.20
C VAL A 36 10.11 -4.97 8.08
N GLN A 37 9.15 -4.08 8.30
CA GLN A 37 7.74 -4.41 8.18
C GLN A 37 7.30 -4.44 6.71
N HIS A 38 7.62 -3.40 5.96
CA HIS A 38 7.31 -3.35 4.53
C HIS A 38 8.32 -2.49 3.77
N MET A 39 8.37 -2.71 2.46
CA MET A 39 9.10 -1.88 1.51
C MET A 39 8.11 -1.30 0.51
N ALA A 40 8.17 0.00 0.26
CA ALA A 40 7.38 0.65 -0.76
C ALA A 40 8.27 0.99 -1.96
N LEU A 41 7.82 0.58 -3.14
CA LEU A 41 8.46 0.86 -4.41
C LEU A 41 7.56 1.78 -5.24
N ALA A 42 8.14 2.82 -5.82
CA ALA A 42 7.41 3.74 -6.69
C ALA A 42 7.39 3.26 -8.14
N THR A 43 6.32 3.57 -8.83
CA THR A 43 6.18 3.35 -10.27
C THR A 43 5.45 4.52 -10.91
N ASP A 44 5.78 4.83 -12.15
CA ASP A 44 5.10 5.87 -12.92
C ASP A 44 3.77 5.40 -13.51
N ASN A 45 3.57 4.08 -13.61
CA ASN A 45 2.34 3.48 -14.12
C ASN A 45 2.02 2.19 -13.35
N ILE A 46 1.23 2.32 -12.30
CA ILE A 46 0.91 1.20 -11.41
C ILE A 46 0.09 0.11 -12.12
N ILE A 47 -0.81 0.47 -13.01
CA ILE A 47 -1.66 -0.49 -13.74
C ILE A 47 -0.80 -1.42 -14.59
N GLU A 48 0.12 -0.86 -15.37
CA GLU A 48 1.05 -1.63 -16.20
C GLU A 48 2.00 -2.47 -15.35
N THR A 49 2.56 -1.87 -14.29
CA THR A 49 3.50 -2.55 -13.40
C THR A 49 2.85 -3.74 -12.70
N VAL A 50 1.68 -3.57 -12.11
CA VAL A 50 0.96 -4.64 -11.41
C VAL A 50 0.55 -5.75 -12.38
N SER A 51 0.06 -5.39 -13.54
CA SER A 51 -0.31 -6.35 -14.59
C SER A 51 0.89 -7.21 -15.01
N ALA A 52 2.05 -6.60 -15.24
CA ALA A 52 3.27 -7.30 -15.59
C ALA A 52 3.78 -8.22 -14.46
N LEU A 53 3.69 -7.77 -13.21
CA LEU A 53 4.08 -8.57 -12.05
C LEU A 53 3.16 -9.78 -11.86
N GLN A 54 1.85 -9.62 -12.05
CA GLN A 54 0.91 -10.74 -11.98
C GLN A 54 1.20 -11.80 -13.05
N GLN A 55 1.55 -11.38 -14.27
CA GLN A 55 1.95 -12.30 -15.34
C GLN A 55 3.22 -13.10 -14.99
N ARG A 56 4.06 -12.55 -14.13
CA ARG A 56 5.29 -13.20 -13.63
C ARG A 56 5.08 -14.03 -12.37
N GLY A 57 3.86 -14.16 -11.90
CA GLY A 57 3.49 -14.99 -10.76
C GLY A 57 3.50 -14.28 -9.39
N VAL A 58 3.61 -12.96 -9.34
CA VAL A 58 3.47 -12.22 -8.08
C VAL A 58 2.01 -12.21 -7.66
N GLU A 59 1.75 -12.63 -6.43
CA GLU A 59 0.41 -12.59 -5.81
C GLU A 59 0.25 -11.33 -4.97
N PHE A 60 -0.87 -10.64 -5.16
CA PHE A 60 -1.22 -9.46 -4.38
C PHE A 60 -2.38 -9.75 -3.43
N LEU A 61 -2.51 -8.93 -2.40
CA LEU A 61 -3.65 -9.02 -1.48
C LEU A 61 -4.93 -8.65 -2.21
N THR A 62 -5.97 -9.45 -1.98
CA THR A 62 -7.28 -9.20 -2.58
C THR A 62 -8.06 -8.14 -1.81
N VAL A 63 -8.84 -7.36 -2.54
CA VAL A 63 -9.68 -6.29 -2.00
C VAL A 63 -11.14 -6.62 -2.31
N PRO A 64 -12.05 -6.56 -1.31
CA PRO A 64 -13.47 -6.79 -1.56
C PRO A 64 -14.04 -5.80 -2.58
N ALA A 65 -14.97 -6.26 -3.43
CA ALA A 65 -15.62 -5.41 -4.42
C ALA A 65 -16.36 -4.23 -3.80
N SER A 66 -16.90 -4.40 -2.58
CA SER A 66 -17.56 -3.35 -1.82
C SER A 66 -16.67 -2.13 -1.52
N TYR A 67 -15.35 -2.33 -1.48
CA TYR A 67 -14.41 -1.22 -1.34
C TYR A 67 -14.57 -0.18 -2.44
N TYR A 68 -14.71 -0.64 -3.70
CA TYR A 68 -14.81 0.25 -4.86
C TYR A 68 -16.18 0.90 -5.02
N GLU A 69 -17.23 0.36 -4.41
CA GLU A 69 -18.57 0.95 -4.42
C GLU A 69 -18.62 2.32 -3.74
N THR A 70 -17.77 2.52 -2.73
CA THR A 70 -17.72 3.74 -1.93
C THR A 70 -16.44 4.55 -2.10
N VAL A 71 -15.48 4.05 -2.89
CA VAL A 71 -14.16 4.68 -3.00
C VAL A 71 -14.22 6.08 -3.60
N LEU A 72 -15.02 6.29 -4.64
CA LEU A 72 -15.16 7.61 -5.28
C LEU A 72 -15.85 8.63 -4.38
N ASP A 73 -16.78 8.19 -3.53
CA ASP A 73 -17.40 9.07 -2.53
C ASP A 73 -16.39 9.53 -1.48
N ARG A 74 -15.43 8.68 -1.17
CA ARG A 74 -14.39 8.96 -0.17
C ARG A 74 -13.22 9.78 -0.72
N VAL A 75 -12.75 9.47 -1.93
CA VAL A 75 -11.53 10.08 -2.51
C VAL A 75 -11.81 11.09 -3.62
N GLY A 76 -13.05 11.17 -4.14
CA GLY A 76 -13.41 12.05 -5.24
C GLY A 76 -12.94 11.55 -6.60
N GLU A 77 -12.83 12.46 -7.56
CA GLU A 77 -12.40 12.13 -8.92
C GLU A 77 -10.90 11.82 -8.98
N ILE A 78 -10.55 10.84 -9.80
CA ILE A 78 -9.17 10.47 -10.13
C ILE A 78 -9.00 10.46 -11.66
N ASP A 79 -7.76 10.64 -12.13
CA ASP A 79 -7.45 10.68 -13.56
C ASP A 79 -7.53 9.29 -14.21
N GLU A 80 -7.27 8.24 -13.43
CA GLU A 80 -7.29 6.85 -13.90
C GLU A 80 -8.71 6.31 -13.98
N ASP A 81 -8.93 5.39 -14.91
CA ASP A 81 -10.18 4.64 -14.99
C ASP A 81 -10.29 3.67 -13.79
N LEU A 82 -11.44 3.69 -13.12
CA LEU A 82 -11.69 2.84 -11.95
C LEU A 82 -11.72 1.35 -12.29
N GLN A 83 -12.16 0.98 -13.48
CA GLN A 83 -12.31 -0.43 -13.84
C GLN A 83 -11.00 -1.22 -13.82
N PRO A 84 -9.88 -0.77 -14.42
CA PRO A 84 -8.60 -1.45 -14.31
C PRO A 84 -8.10 -1.53 -12.86
N LEU A 85 -8.31 -0.50 -12.05
CA LEU A 85 -7.92 -0.49 -10.64
C LEU A 85 -8.67 -1.55 -9.85
N LYS A 86 -9.97 -1.69 -10.09
CA LYS A 86 -10.82 -2.70 -9.48
C LYS A 86 -10.41 -4.12 -9.88
N GLU A 87 -10.14 -4.35 -11.16
CA GLU A 87 -9.74 -5.66 -11.68
C GLU A 87 -8.40 -6.13 -11.08
N LEU A 88 -7.46 -5.20 -10.88
CA LEU A 88 -6.12 -5.50 -10.35
C LEU A 88 -6.07 -5.47 -8.82
N GLY A 89 -7.10 -4.97 -8.14
CA GLY A 89 -7.12 -4.85 -6.68
C GLY A 89 -6.31 -3.68 -6.14
N ILE A 90 -6.14 -2.61 -6.92
CA ILE A 90 -5.38 -1.43 -6.53
C ILE A 90 -6.19 -0.57 -5.57
N LEU A 91 -5.57 -0.16 -4.47
CA LEU A 91 -6.16 0.72 -3.46
C LEU A 91 -5.94 2.18 -3.83
N ILE A 92 -6.91 3.02 -3.47
CA ILE A 92 -6.89 4.45 -3.73
C ILE A 92 -7.03 5.19 -2.42
N ASP A 93 -6.14 6.13 -2.15
CA ASP A 93 -6.21 7.01 -0.99
C ASP A 93 -5.98 8.45 -1.41
N ARG A 94 -6.45 9.41 -0.63
CA ARG A 94 -6.33 10.83 -0.92
C ARG A 94 -5.98 11.62 0.32
N ASP A 95 -5.10 12.60 0.15
CA ASP A 95 -4.79 13.60 1.14
C ASP A 95 -4.96 15.02 0.55
N ASP A 96 -4.48 16.04 1.26
CA ASP A 96 -4.59 17.44 0.84
C ASP A 96 -3.73 17.77 -0.40
N GLU A 97 -2.73 16.96 -0.71
CA GLU A 97 -1.81 17.16 -1.83
C GLU A 97 -2.23 16.42 -3.09
N GLY A 98 -3.09 15.41 -2.97
CA GLY A 98 -3.55 14.61 -4.10
C GLY A 98 -4.02 13.22 -3.71
N TYR A 99 -3.92 12.28 -4.63
CA TYR A 99 -4.30 10.89 -4.37
C TYR A 99 -3.13 9.93 -4.63
N LEU A 100 -3.17 8.80 -3.96
CA LEU A 100 -2.17 7.73 -4.04
C LEU A 100 -2.83 6.44 -4.51
N LEU A 101 -2.22 5.80 -5.47
CA LEU A 101 -2.58 4.45 -5.88
C LEU A 101 -1.54 3.47 -5.33
N GLN A 102 -1.98 2.39 -4.71
CA GLN A 102 -1.09 1.41 -4.13
C GLN A 102 -1.69 0.00 -4.13
N ILE A 103 -0.82 -0.99 -4.09
CA ILE A 103 -1.20 -2.38 -3.91
C ILE A 103 -0.17 -3.06 -3.01
N LEU A 104 -0.61 -4.06 -2.28
CA LEU A 104 0.23 -4.76 -1.31
C LEU A 104 0.40 -6.23 -1.71
N SER A 105 1.60 -6.73 -1.52
CA SER A 105 1.91 -8.15 -1.64
C SER A 105 2.62 -8.63 -0.38
N LEU A 106 2.49 -9.90 -0.08
CA LEU A 106 3.21 -10.54 1.02
C LEU A 106 4.46 -11.24 0.48
N ILE A 107 5.57 -11.04 1.18
CA ILE A 107 6.78 -11.82 0.94
C ILE A 107 6.75 -13.00 1.91
N HIS A 108 6.74 -14.20 1.35
CA HIS A 108 6.86 -15.42 2.14
C HIS A 108 8.35 -15.72 2.38
N ILE A 109 8.70 -15.77 3.61
CA ILE A 109 10.05 -16.15 4.05
C ILE A 109 10.02 -17.62 4.52
#